data_89574d07db17416e3d091e5e264a370f
#
_entry.id   89574d07db17416e3d091e5e264a370f
#
_cell.length_a   1.000
_cell.length_b   1.000
_cell.length_c   1.000
_cell.angle_alpha   90.00
_cell.angle_beta   90.00
_cell.angle_gamma   90.00
#
_symmetry.space_group_name_H-M   'P 1'
#
loop_
_entity.id
_entity.type
_entity.pdbx_description
1 polymer ?
#
loop_
_entity_poly.entity_id
_entity_poly.type
_entity_poly.pdbx_seq_one_letter_code
_entity_poly.pdbx_strand_id
1 'polypeptide(L)'
;RDRLRSRGLGDVYKRQQQDLSIQVHPNDELAMKRHNSMGKTEMWYVIGNDGGKAHLRSGLSKQITPDQYAAMIADNTICDALSDYAVQPGDVFFLPAGRIHSIGAGCFIAEIQQTSNITYRIYDFNRKDKNGNTRELHTELSKDAIDYTVSEDYRTHYTPKQNEPVELVTCPYFTTSVYDLSLIHI
;
A
#
# COMPACT_ATOMS: atom_id res chain seq x y z
N ARG A 1 -7.98 15.55 17.63
CA ARG A 1 -7.25 16.16 16.48
C ARG A 1 -5.79 16.30 16.84
N ASP A 2 -5.02 15.24 16.83
CA ASP A 2 -3.59 15.32 17.05
C ASP A 2 -2.89 15.25 15.71
N ARG A 3 -2.45 16.42 15.24
CA ARG A 3 -1.49 16.51 14.14
C ARG A 3 -0.11 16.27 14.73
N LEU A 4 0.32 15.02 14.77
CA LEU A 4 1.74 14.70 14.93
C LEU A 4 2.46 15.11 13.64
N ARG A 5 3.12 16.25 13.67
CA ARG A 5 4.07 16.67 12.65
C ARG A 5 5.43 16.05 12.98
N SER A 6 5.66 14.80 12.62
CA SER A 6 7.01 14.29 12.51
C SER A 6 7.58 14.70 11.16
N ARG A 7 8.76 15.32 11.13
CA ARG A 7 9.51 15.53 9.89
C ARG A 7 10.24 14.22 9.58
N GLY A 8 9.71 13.42 8.64
CA GLY A 8 10.42 12.27 8.13
C GLY A 8 9.57 11.03 7.90
N LEU A 9 9.06 10.37 8.93
CA LEU A 9 8.30 9.11 8.82
C LEU A 9 6.92 9.25 9.46
N GLY A 10 5.93 8.59 8.89
CA GLY A 10 4.61 8.46 9.46
C GLY A 10 4.31 6.99 9.79
N ASP A 11 3.89 6.74 11.01
CA ASP A 11 3.35 5.45 11.45
C ASP A 11 1.85 5.58 11.55
N VAL A 12 1.11 4.72 10.88
CA VAL A 12 -0.35 4.72 10.92
C VAL A 12 -0.87 3.32 11.19
N TYR A 13 -1.69 3.18 12.21
CA TYR A 13 -2.44 1.96 12.48
C TYR A 13 -3.80 2.05 11.78
N LYS A 14 -4.06 1.12 10.85
CA LYS A 14 -5.29 1.09 10.05
C LYS A 14 -6.07 -0.19 10.32
N ARG A 15 -7.30 -0.04 10.82
CA ARG A 15 -8.29 -1.12 10.83
C ARG A 15 -9.37 -0.81 9.81
N GLN A 16 -9.43 -1.58 8.76
CA GLN A 16 -10.31 -1.32 7.63
C GLN A 16 -11.67 -2.01 7.81
N GLN A 17 -12.74 -1.23 7.74
CA GLN A 17 -14.12 -1.75 7.69
C GLN A 17 -14.60 -1.99 6.25
N GLN A 18 -13.97 -1.33 5.29
CA GLN A 18 -14.26 -1.45 3.86
C GLN A 18 -12.94 -1.43 3.09
N ASP A 19 -12.94 -1.98 1.88
CA ASP A 19 -11.79 -1.89 0.99
C ASP A 19 -11.41 -0.42 0.74
N LEU A 20 -10.14 -0.09 0.88
CA LEU A 20 -9.63 1.19 0.38
C LEU A 20 -9.62 1.19 -1.14
N SER A 21 -9.66 2.40 -1.73
CA SER A 21 -9.48 2.53 -3.18
C SER A 21 -8.16 1.90 -3.62
N ILE A 22 -8.16 1.33 -4.81
CA ILE A 22 -6.92 0.98 -5.50
C ILE A 22 -6.19 2.27 -5.82
N GLN A 23 -4.89 2.32 -5.52
CA GLN A 23 -4.09 3.53 -5.57
C GLN A 23 -2.63 3.25 -5.92
N VAL A 24 -1.93 4.30 -6.30
CA VAL A 24 -0.49 4.33 -6.52
C VAL A 24 0.07 5.66 -6.02
N HIS A 25 1.33 5.64 -5.62
CA HIS A 25 2.07 6.83 -5.22
C HIS A 25 3.20 7.11 -6.21
N PRO A 26 3.43 8.37 -6.62
CA PRO A 26 4.55 8.74 -7.45
C PRO A 26 5.88 8.60 -6.69
N ASN A 27 6.98 8.41 -7.40
CA ASN A 27 8.33 8.54 -6.86
C ASN A 27 8.70 10.02 -6.62
N ASP A 28 9.84 10.27 -5.98
CA ASP A 28 10.28 11.63 -5.61
C ASP A 28 10.42 12.54 -6.83
N GLU A 29 10.97 12.05 -7.95
CA GLU A 29 11.15 12.84 -9.16
C GLU A 29 9.81 13.30 -9.73
N LEU A 30 8.86 12.38 -9.89
CA LEU A 30 7.53 12.67 -10.43
C LEU A 30 6.71 13.55 -9.49
N ALA A 31 6.80 13.29 -8.18
CA ALA A 31 6.13 14.09 -7.15
C ALA A 31 6.68 15.52 -7.10
N MET A 32 8.00 15.68 -7.18
CA MET A 32 8.64 17.00 -7.23
C MET A 32 8.20 17.78 -8.48
N LYS A 33 8.22 17.12 -9.64
CA LYS A 33 7.83 17.75 -10.91
C LYS A 33 6.37 18.20 -10.94
N ARG A 34 5.46 17.42 -10.35
CA ARG A 34 4.00 17.67 -10.47
C ARG A 34 3.42 18.43 -9.29
N HIS A 35 3.98 18.26 -8.10
CA HIS A 35 3.38 18.71 -6.85
C HIS A 35 4.33 19.50 -5.96
N ASN A 36 5.60 19.69 -6.37
CA ASN A 36 6.66 20.28 -5.55
C ASN A 36 6.74 19.60 -4.17
N SER A 37 6.72 18.29 -4.14
CA SER A 37 6.68 17.47 -2.94
C SER A 37 7.48 16.18 -3.13
N MET A 38 7.67 15.43 -2.05
CA MET A 38 8.31 14.12 -2.08
C MET A 38 7.32 13.03 -2.52
N GLY A 39 7.84 11.95 -3.05
CA GLY A 39 7.12 10.74 -3.35
C GLY A 39 6.67 9.99 -2.10
N LYS A 40 6.10 8.80 -2.28
CA LYS A 40 5.63 8.01 -1.15
C LYS A 40 5.99 6.54 -1.35
N THR A 41 7.03 6.12 -0.66
CA THR A 41 7.39 4.72 -0.44
C THR A 41 6.90 4.32 0.94
N GLU A 42 6.33 3.13 1.05
CA GLU A 42 5.76 2.62 2.30
C GLU A 42 6.03 1.13 2.49
N MET A 43 5.76 0.64 3.69
CA MET A 43 5.70 -0.78 3.99
C MET A 43 4.53 -1.04 4.92
N TRP A 44 3.99 -2.24 4.84
CA TRP A 44 2.92 -2.72 5.71
C TRP A 44 3.37 -3.93 6.52
N TYR A 45 3.04 -3.91 7.79
CA TYR A 45 3.11 -5.06 8.68
C TYR A 45 1.69 -5.42 9.10
N VAL A 46 1.24 -6.63 8.82
CA VAL A 46 -0.09 -7.09 9.19
C VAL A 46 -0.09 -7.47 10.68
N ILE A 47 -0.85 -6.73 11.48
CA ILE A 47 -1.02 -6.96 12.92
C ILE A 47 -2.13 -7.97 13.18
N GLY A 48 -3.19 -7.94 12.35
CA GLY A 48 -4.34 -8.81 12.52
C GLY A 48 -5.25 -8.84 11.29
N ASN A 49 -6.13 -9.83 11.30
CA ASN A 49 -7.19 -9.96 10.31
C ASN A 49 -8.52 -10.30 11.02
N ASP A 50 -9.63 -9.75 10.54
CA ASP A 50 -10.94 -10.03 11.11
C ASP A 50 -11.47 -11.37 10.59
N GLY A 51 -11.33 -12.43 11.44
CA GLY A 51 -11.88 -13.74 11.17
C GLY A 51 -11.26 -14.47 9.97
N GLY A 52 -10.03 -14.14 9.59
CA GLY A 52 -9.31 -14.80 8.50
C GLY A 52 -9.82 -14.47 7.08
N LYS A 53 -10.64 -13.43 6.93
CA LYS A 53 -11.19 -12.99 5.64
C LYS A 53 -10.52 -11.75 5.07
N ALA A 54 -9.55 -11.19 5.81
CA ALA A 54 -8.85 -10.00 5.37
C ALA A 54 -7.96 -10.29 4.18
N HIS A 55 -7.99 -9.41 3.22
CA HIS A 55 -7.15 -9.48 2.03
C HIS A 55 -6.62 -8.09 1.67
N LEU A 56 -5.52 -8.05 0.94
CA LEU A 56 -4.99 -6.83 0.36
C LEU A 56 -4.49 -7.10 -1.06
N ARG A 57 -4.31 -6.03 -1.83
CA ARG A 57 -3.72 -6.11 -3.17
C ARG A 57 -2.38 -5.41 -3.20
N SER A 58 -1.40 -6.04 -3.80
CA SER A 58 -0.06 -5.48 -4.00
C SER A 58 0.52 -5.93 -5.32
N GLY A 59 0.74 -4.97 -6.23
CA GLY A 59 1.36 -5.20 -7.53
C GLY A 59 0.45 -5.83 -8.56
N LEU A 60 1.01 -6.01 -9.77
CA LEU A 60 0.34 -6.62 -10.92
C LEU A 60 0.49 -8.14 -10.90
N SER A 61 -0.58 -8.88 -11.16
CA SER A 61 -0.58 -10.35 -11.34
C SER A 61 -0.26 -10.78 -12.75
N LYS A 62 -0.32 -9.87 -13.71
CA LYS A 62 -0.04 -10.09 -15.12
C LYS A 62 0.52 -8.85 -15.78
N GLN A 63 1.30 -9.05 -16.84
CA GLN A 63 1.84 -7.95 -17.63
C GLN A 63 0.71 -7.22 -18.36
N ILE A 64 0.64 -5.91 -18.16
CA ILE A 64 -0.26 -5.00 -18.90
C ILE A 64 0.52 -3.80 -19.41
N THR A 65 0.05 -3.21 -20.50
CA THR A 65 0.57 -1.94 -21.01
C THR A 65 -0.17 -0.75 -20.39
N PRO A 66 0.39 0.48 -20.46
CA PRO A 66 -0.32 1.68 -20.03
C PRO A 66 -1.67 1.89 -20.72
N ASP A 67 -1.83 1.47 -21.97
CA ASP A 67 -3.11 1.59 -22.68
C ASP A 67 -4.12 0.52 -22.22
N GLN A 68 -3.65 -0.70 -21.96
CA GLN A 68 -4.49 -1.73 -21.34
C GLN A 68 -4.94 -1.32 -19.94
N TYR A 69 -4.05 -0.71 -19.14
CA TYR A 69 -4.42 -0.13 -17.86
C TYR A 69 -5.59 0.86 -18.00
N ALA A 70 -5.49 1.83 -18.93
CA ALA A 70 -6.56 2.83 -19.13
C ALA A 70 -7.88 2.18 -19.57
N ALA A 71 -7.83 1.19 -20.45
CA ALA A 71 -9.01 0.42 -20.85
C ALA A 71 -9.63 -0.34 -19.67
N MET A 72 -8.81 -0.99 -18.84
CA MET A 72 -9.30 -1.73 -17.66
C MET A 72 -9.95 -0.83 -16.60
N ILE A 73 -9.51 0.43 -16.48
CA ILE A 73 -10.19 1.42 -15.64
C ILE A 73 -11.57 1.74 -16.22
N ALA A 74 -11.65 2.02 -17.52
CA ALA A 74 -12.92 2.33 -18.19
C ALA A 74 -13.94 1.19 -18.07
N ASP A 75 -13.46 -0.06 -18.16
CA ASP A 75 -14.27 -1.27 -18.09
C ASP A 75 -14.50 -1.78 -16.65
N ASN A 76 -13.94 -1.14 -15.64
CA ASN A 76 -13.98 -1.55 -14.22
C ASN A 76 -13.36 -2.93 -13.95
N THR A 77 -12.39 -3.36 -14.74
CA THR A 77 -11.74 -4.68 -14.66
C THR A 77 -10.32 -4.64 -14.10
N ILE A 78 -9.84 -3.50 -13.62
CA ILE A 78 -8.46 -3.35 -13.13
C ILE A 78 -8.10 -4.34 -12.01
N CYS A 79 -9.07 -4.75 -11.21
CA CYS A 79 -8.87 -5.75 -10.15
C CYS A 79 -8.36 -7.09 -10.70
N ASP A 80 -8.71 -7.46 -11.94
CA ASP A 80 -8.32 -8.72 -12.58
C ASP A 80 -6.84 -8.75 -13.00
N ALA A 81 -6.17 -7.60 -12.89
CA ALA A 81 -4.75 -7.46 -13.16
C ALA A 81 -3.90 -7.32 -11.90
N LEU A 82 -4.49 -7.38 -10.71
CA LEU A 82 -3.78 -7.20 -9.44
C LEU A 82 -3.57 -8.52 -8.71
N SER A 83 -2.44 -8.63 -8.03
CA SER A 83 -2.19 -9.74 -7.11
C SER A 83 -2.98 -9.51 -5.83
N ASP A 84 -3.83 -10.46 -5.47
CA ASP A 84 -4.67 -10.45 -4.27
C ASP A 84 -4.14 -11.45 -3.25
N TYR A 85 -3.98 -11.01 -2.00
CA TYR A 85 -3.37 -11.78 -0.92
C TYR A 85 -4.35 -11.91 0.25
N ALA A 86 -4.74 -13.14 0.58
CA ALA A 86 -5.24 -13.43 1.92
C ALA A 86 -4.11 -13.24 2.92
N VAL A 87 -4.31 -12.42 3.95
CA VAL A 87 -3.25 -12.02 4.87
C VAL A 87 -3.41 -12.61 6.25
N GLN A 88 -2.27 -12.80 6.93
CA GLN A 88 -2.16 -13.27 8.29
C GLN A 88 -1.31 -12.31 9.12
N PRO A 89 -1.48 -12.29 10.46
CA PRO A 89 -0.57 -11.56 11.34
C PRO A 89 0.89 -11.96 11.08
N GLY A 90 1.76 -10.97 10.94
CA GLY A 90 3.16 -11.16 10.60
C GLY A 90 3.49 -11.06 9.11
N ASP A 91 2.50 -11.04 8.22
CA ASP A 91 2.77 -10.76 6.80
C ASP A 91 3.34 -9.35 6.61
N VAL A 92 4.32 -9.23 5.73
CA VAL A 92 5.00 -7.97 5.42
C VAL A 92 4.93 -7.70 3.93
N PHE A 93 4.66 -6.45 3.56
CA PHE A 93 4.68 -5.98 2.16
C PHE A 93 5.49 -4.70 2.06
N PHE A 94 6.51 -4.70 1.22
CA PHE A 94 7.22 -3.48 0.83
C PHE A 94 6.56 -2.88 -0.42
N LEU A 95 6.22 -1.62 -0.36
CA LEU A 95 5.48 -0.88 -1.37
C LEU A 95 6.32 0.31 -1.85
N PRO A 96 7.32 0.09 -2.72
CA PRO A 96 8.04 1.19 -3.33
C PRO A 96 7.07 2.07 -4.12
N ALA A 97 7.39 3.34 -4.25
CA ALA A 97 6.66 4.23 -5.15
C ALA A 97 6.46 3.57 -6.53
N GLY A 98 5.28 3.74 -7.12
CA GLY A 98 4.88 3.08 -8.36
C GLY A 98 4.14 1.76 -8.19
N ARG A 99 4.17 1.12 -7.00
CA ARG A 99 3.43 -0.12 -6.75
C ARG A 99 1.94 0.15 -6.61
N ILE A 100 1.11 -0.46 -7.48
CA ILE A 100 -0.35 -0.46 -7.31
C ILE A 100 -0.70 -1.27 -6.08
N HIS A 101 -1.59 -0.75 -5.22
CA HIS A 101 -1.97 -1.44 -3.99
C HIS A 101 -3.34 -1.02 -3.48
N SER A 102 -3.88 -1.83 -2.58
CA SER A 102 -5.12 -1.54 -1.85
C SER A 102 -5.19 -2.40 -0.59
N ILE A 103 -5.63 -1.83 0.53
CA ILE A 103 -5.93 -2.56 1.76
C ILE A 103 -7.40 -2.95 1.73
N GLY A 104 -7.70 -4.23 1.83
CA GLY A 104 -9.07 -4.74 1.91
C GLY A 104 -9.67 -4.64 3.31
N ALA A 105 -10.97 -4.86 3.37
CA ALA A 105 -11.70 -4.93 4.62
C ALA A 105 -11.16 -6.04 5.53
N GLY A 106 -11.22 -5.83 6.83
CA GLY A 106 -10.77 -6.78 7.84
C GLY A 106 -9.27 -6.75 8.14
N CYS A 107 -8.47 -5.99 7.37
CA CYS A 107 -7.05 -5.83 7.66
C CYS A 107 -6.82 -4.88 8.85
N PHE A 108 -5.95 -5.28 9.78
CA PHE A 108 -5.35 -4.41 10.77
C PHE A 108 -3.85 -4.33 10.52
N ILE A 109 -3.36 -3.16 10.10
CA ILE A 109 -2.03 -2.96 9.53
C ILE A 109 -1.31 -1.82 10.25
N ALA A 110 -0.02 -2.01 10.53
CA ALA A 110 0.92 -0.91 10.76
C ALA A 110 1.53 -0.51 9.41
N GLU A 111 1.39 0.76 9.05
CA GLU A 111 1.94 1.35 7.84
C GLU A 111 3.07 2.30 8.20
N ILE A 112 4.27 2.04 7.70
CA ILE A 112 5.44 2.90 7.82
C ILE A 112 5.69 3.51 6.44
N GLN A 113 5.78 4.84 6.33
CA GLN A 113 5.80 5.54 5.06
C GLN A 113 6.59 6.85 5.09
N GLN A 114 7.01 7.34 3.93
CA GLN A 114 7.38 8.75 3.77
C GLN A 114 6.19 9.64 4.12
N THR A 115 6.44 10.83 4.67
CA THR A 115 5.37 11.77 5.13
C THR A 115 4.62 12.48 3.99
N SER A 116 4.70 11.98 2.76
CA SER A 116 3.93 12.49 1.63
C SER A 116 2.45 12.13 1.73
N ASN A 117 1.60 13.03 1.27
CA ASN A 117 0.15 12.80 1.16
C ASN A 117 -0.31 12.57 -0.28
N ILE A 118 0.62 12.47 -1.24
CA ILE A 118 0.27 12.35 -2.64
C ILE A 118 -0.21 10.93 -2.92
N THR A 119 -1.46 10.83 -3.35
CA THR A 119 -2.11 9.57 -3.70
C THR A 119 -2.86 9.73 -5.00
N TYR A 120 -2.56 8.90 -5.97
CA TYR A 120 -3.33 8.79 -7.20
C TYR A 120 -4.32 7.64 -7.07
N ARG A 121 -5.61 7.99 -7.01
CA ARG A 121 -6.70 7.02 -6.94
C ARG A 121 -6.98 6.44 -8.31
N ILE A 122 -6.85 5.12 -8.42
CA ILE A 122 -7.01 4.36 -9.65
C ILE A 122 -8.45 3.87 -9.81
N TYR A 123 -9.00 3.28 -8.75
CA TYR A 123 -10.34 2.71 -8.77
C TYR A 123 -10.95 2.72 -7.36
N ASP A 124 -12.22 3.05 -7.24
CA ASP A 124 -12.92 3.20 -5.97
C ASP A 124 -14.20 2.37 -5.87
N PHE A 125 -14.26 1.25 -6.59
CA PHE A 125 -15.39 0.31 -6.58
C PHE A 125 -16.75 0.99 -6.88
N ASN A 126 -16.74 2.06 -7.68
CA ASN A 126 -17.90 2.88 -8.02
C ASN A 126 -18.70 3.38 -6.82
N ARG A 127 -18.05 3.53 -5.65
CA ARG A 127 -18.68 4.01 -4.43
C ARG A 127 -19.14 5.45 -4.58
N LYS A 128 -20.32 5.70 -4.04
CA LYS A 128 -20.93 7.03 -4.00
C LYS A 128 -21.01 7.55 -2.57
N ASP A 129 -20.81 8.83 -2.41
CA ASP A 129 -21.07 9.52 -1.15
C ASP A 129 -22.61 9.65 -0.90
N LYS A 130 -22.98 10.23 0.25
CA LYS A 130 -24.38 10.47 0.61
C LYS A 130 -25.17 11.36 -0.38
N ASN A 131 -24.47 12.08 -1.25
CA ASN A 131 -25.03 12.97 -2.27
C ASN A 131 -25.05 12.30 -3.65
N GLY A 132 -24.60 11.04 -3.77
CA GLY A 132 -24.55 10.29 -5.01
C GLY A 132 -23.31 10.54 -5.86
N ASN A 133 -22.31 11.31 -5.37
CA ASN A 133 -21.10 11.60 -6.10
C ASN A 133 -20.04 10.52 -5.90
N THR A 134 -19.32 10.18 -6.97
CA THR A 134 -18.11 9.33 -6.91
C THR A 134 -16.88 10.17 -6.55
N ARG A 135 -15.87 9.55 -5.94
CA ARG A 135 -14.58 10.20 -5.75
C ARG A 135 -13.85 10.32 -7.10
N GLU A 136 -13.10 11.41 -7.25
CA GLU A 136 -12.24 11.63 -8.42
C GLU A 136 -11.23 10.49 -8.59
N LEU A 137 -11.08 10.02 -9.83
CA LEU A 137 -10.04 9.07 -10.24
C LEU A 137 -8.92 9.82 -10.96
N HIS A 138 -7.69 9.40 -10.73
CA HIS A 138 -6.49 10.04 -11.27
C HIS A 138 -5.85 9.16 -12.37
N THR A 139 -6.65 8.69 -13.33
CA THR A 139 -6.25 7.68 -14.33
C THR A 139 -4.98 8.08 -15.08
N GLU A 140 -4.92 9.29 -15.65
CA GLU A 140 -3.76 9.74 -16.41
C GLU A 140 -2.52 9.98 -15.53
N LEU A 141 -2.72 10.54 -14.33
CA LEU A 141 -1.62 10.74 -13.38
C LEU A 141 -1.03 9.43 -12.91
N SER A 142 -1.89 8.43 -12.69
CA SER A 142 -1.48 7.09 -12.26
C SER A 142 -0.73 6.34 -13.35
N LYS A 143 -1.15 6.50 -14.62
CA LYS A 143 -0.55 5.84 -15.79
C LYS A 143 0.96 6.03 -15.85
N ASP A 144 1.45 7.22 -15.56
CA ASP A 144 2.89 7.53 -15.54
C ASP A 144 3.59 7.14 -14.23
N ALA A 145 2.84 6.98 -13.14
CA ALA A 145 3.40 6.66 -11.84
C ALA A 145 3.56 5.15 -11.61
N ILE A 146 2.79 4.32 -12.32
CA ILE A 146 2.76 2.87 -12.11
C ILE A 146 4.06 2.23 -12.58
N ASP A 147 4.63 1.38 -11.72
CA ASP A 147 5.61 0.37 -12.10
C ASP A 147 4.87 -0.86 -12.66
N TYR A 148 4.99 -1.06 -13.98
CA TYR A 148 4.33 -2.14 -14.71
C TYR A 148 5.07 -3.49 -14.62
N THR A 149 6.14 -3.57 -13.82
CA THR A 149 6.87 -4.82 -13.60
C THR A 149 6.02 -5.80 -12.79
N VAL A 150 5.99 -7.05 -13.23
CA VAL A 150 5.29 -8.14 -12.55
C VAL A 150 6.28 -8.96 -11.72
N SER A 151 5.92 -9.27 -10.48
CA SER A 151 6.65 -10.17 -9.60
C SER A 151 5.78 -11.39 -9.27
N GLU A 152 6.41 -12.52 -9.04
CA GLU A 152 5.71 -13.75 -8.62
C GLU A 152 5.13 -13.63 -7.22
N ASP A 153 5.83 -12.96 -6.32
CA ASP A 153 5.37 -12.65 -4.97
C ASP A 153 5.80 -11.24 -4.55
N TYR A 154 4.88 -10.52 -3.92
CA TYR A 154 5.11 -9.18 -3.41
C TYR A 154 5.22 -9.15 -1.87
N ARG A 155 5.14 -10.30 -1.20
CA ARG A 155 5.45 -10.39 0.24
C ARG A 155 6.94 -10.22 0.48
N THR A 156 7.27 -9.59 1.57
CA THR A 156 8.63 -9.58 2.12
C THR A 156 8.77 -10.76 3.06
N HIS A 157 9.62 -11.73 2.71
CA HIS A 157 9.87 -12.91 3.52
C HIS A 157 10.95 -12.65 4.55
N TYR A 158 10.71 -13.09 5.78
CA TYR A 158 11.67 -13.03 6.87
C TYR A 158 11.53 -14.25 7.79
N THR A 159 12.55 -14.53 8.57
CA THR A 159 12.51 -15.61 9.57
C THR A 159 12.40 -15.00 10.96
N PRO A 160 11.29 -15.19 11.68
CA PRO A 160 11.13 -14.67 13.04
C PRO A 160 12.21 -15.19 13.99
N LYS A 161 12.67 -14.33 14.90
CA LYS A 161 13.58 -14.68 15.98
C LYS A 161 13.07 -14.09 17.28
N GLN A 162 13.12 -14.91 18.34
CA GLN A 162 12.69 -14.46 19.66
C GLN A 162 13.79 -13.66 20.34
N ASN A 163 13.44 -12.52 20.93
CA ASN A 163 14.31 -11.60 21.67
C ASN A 163 15.47 -10.99 20.87
N GLU A 164 15.43 -11.09 19.55
CA GLU A 164 16.39 -10.46 18.64
C GLU A 164 15.67 -9.59 17.61
N PRO A 165 16.30 -8.50 17.13
CA PRO A 165 15.73 -7.75 16.00
C PRO A 165 15.80 -8.59 14.73
N VAL A 166 14.74 -8.55 13.96
CA VAL A 166 14.71 -9.08 12.59
C VAL A 166 14.38 -7.93 11.65
N GLU A 167 15.32 -7.60 10.77
CA GLU A 167 15.09 -6.58 9.75
C GLU A 167 14.01 -7.06 8.77
N LEU A 168 13.03 -6.22 8.51
CA LEU A 168 11.94 -6.47 7.57
C LEU A 168 12.15 -5.75 6.24
N VAL A 169 12.45 -4.46 6.30
CA VAL A 169 12.64 -3.60 5.14
C VAL A 169 13.72 -2.58 5.42
N THR A 170 14.67 -2.43 4.50
CA THR A 170 15.63 -1.32 4.43
C THR A 170 15.54 -0.66 3.08
N CYS A 171 15.31 0.65 3.06
CA CYS A 171 15.26 1.46 1.85
C CYS A 171 15.88 2.85 2.13
N PRO A 172 16.04 3.73 1.13
CA PRO A 172 16.63 5.06 1.34
C PRO A 172 15.90 5.95 2.35
N TYR A 173 14.67 5.61 2.72
CA TYR A 173 13.80 6.45 3.55
C TYR A 173 13.66 5.94 4.98
N PHE A 174 13.71 4.62 5.19
CA PHE A 174 13.58 4.01 6.52
C PHE A 174 14.17 2.61 6.58
N THR A 175 14.48 2.18 7.79
CA THR A 175 14.74 0.77 8.14
C THR A 175 13.73 0.35 9.20
N THR A 176 13.07 -0.78 8.98
CA THR A 176 12.08 -1.34 9.90
C THR A 176 12.51 -2.72 10.35
N SER A 177 12.40 -2.97 11.65
CA SER A 177 12.66 -4.27 12.26
C SER A 177 11.51 -4.69 13.17
N VAL A 178 11.30 -5.99 13.30
CA VAL A 178 10.37 -6.58 14.27
C VAL A 178 11.13 -7.21 15.41
N TYR A 179 10.56 -7.10 16.62
CA TYR A 179 11.04 -7.76 17.83
C TYR A 179 9.91 -8.65 18.36
N ASP A 180 10.16 -9.95 18.49
CA ASP A 180 9.31 -10.89 19.21
C ASP A 180 9.88 -11.07 20.62
N LEU A 181 9.32 -10.34 21.58
CA LEU A 181 9.84 -10.29 22.96
C LEU A 181 9.12 -11.32 23.83
N SER A 182 9.89 -12.20 24.48
CA SER A 182 9.35 -13.07 25.51
C SER A 182 8.96 -12.30 26.78
N LEU A 183 7.97 -12.80 27.52
CA LEU A 183 7.50 -12.18 28.79
C LEU A 183 8.60 -12.01 29.84
N ILE A 184 9.68 -12.79 29.76
CA ILE A 184 10.81 -12.72 30.70
C ILE A 184 11.61 -11.40 30.51
N HIS A 185 11.54 -10.78 29.35
CA HIS A 185 12.26 -9.55 29.03
C HIS A 185 11.41 -8.28 29.18
N ILE A 186 10.16 -8.44 29.55
CA ILE A 186 9.23 -7.34 29.83
C ILE A 186 9.16 -7.10 31.36
#